data_e6391d245aaa703c85e872539ac7b6d8
#
_entry.id   e6391d245aaa703c85e872539ac7b6d8
#
_cell.length_a   1.000
_cell.length_b   1.000
_cell.length_c   1.000
_cell.angle_alpha   90.00
_cell.angle_beta   90.00
_cell.angle_gamma   90.00
#
_symmetry.space_group_name_H-M   'P 1'
#
loop_
_entity.id
_entity.type
_entity.pdbx_description
1 polymer ?
#
loop_
_entity_poly.entity_id
_entity_poly.type
_entity_poly.pdbx_seq_one_letter_code
_entity_poly.pdbx_strand_id
1 'polypeptide(L)'
;MINRVWTKHYPEHIQNEVEIPNVPLTAILQQSVERFPNNPALSFCGNEITYKELGLQTGAFASALQQNGVNKGDRVAIMLPNCPHYVISYYGTLTAGAVVTQVNPMLVGRELEHILSDSGAETIVIYAPLVPVLEKVKNNTSIKKVIVVEFNGHDKPVNNETEFSAFLQGAQGAPKAVSIDPQEDLAVLQYTGGTTGRSKGAMLTHRNVVANVVQTNEFFKDEVQMGQERYLTVIPLFHVFGMTSCMNLSMLTGSKNIMLPRFELEEVLQTIKKEQPTFFPGVPTMYVAITNHPKAEDYGIDSIRVCNSGSAPMPQELMRNFEAKTGAKVFEGYGLSETSPVTHCNPLFAERKPGSVGIGVPSTEYKIVDVGEGVEEVPTGETGEVIIRGPQVMKGYWNMPEETATTLRDGWLYTGDIARVDDEGYLYMIDRKKDLIIASGYNIYPRDVEEVLYEHEAVQEAVVVGVPDSYRGETVRAVVVLKEGGSATEEELIAYCRQNMASFKVPRELEFRKELPKSNVGKILRRTIREEVTKQT
;
A
#
# COMPACT_ATOMS: atom_id res chain seq x y z
N MET A 1 2.79 3.43 -31.67
CA MET A 1 1.96 2.54 -30.80
C MET A 1 2.94 1.84 -29.90
N ILE A 2 2.70 1.87 -28.58
CA ILE A 2 3.52 1.13 -27.63
C ILE A 2 3.34 -0.35 -27.89
N ASN A 3 4.43 -1.06 -28.02
CA ASN A 3 4.41 -2.51 -28.21
C ASN A 3 4.12 -3.18 -26.86
N ARG A 4 2.86 -3.48 -26.56
CA ARG A 4 2.41 -4.13 -25.31
C ARG A 4 2.66 -5.63 -25.37
N VAL A 5 3.93 -6.02 -25.41
CA VAL A 5 4.35 -7.44 -25.55
C VAL A 5 3.75 -8.35 -24.47
N TRP A 6 3.48 -7.84 -23.28
CA TRP A 6 2.90 -8.60 -22.17
C TRP A 6 1.44 -9.02 -22.38
N THR A 7 0.71 -8.35 -23.27
CA THR A 7 -0.71 -8.69 -23.52
C THR A 7 -0.88 -10.07 -24.17
N LYS A 8 0.18 -10.62 -24.74
CA LYS A 8 0.17 -12.01 -25.27
C LYS A 8 -0.06 -13.09 -24.19
N HIS A 9 0.18 -12.76 -22.91
CA HIS A 9 -0.04 -13.67 -21.79
C HIS A 9 -1.49 -13.69 -21.31
N TYR A 10 -2.28 -12.69 -21.69
CA TYR A 10 -3.69 -12.64 -21.32
C TYR A 10 -4.48 -13.73 -22.08
N PRO A 11 -5.21 -14.61 -21.38
CA PRO A 11 -6.15 -15.49 -22.04
C PRO A 11 -7.31 -14.68 -22.67
N GLU A 12 -7.95 -15.23 -23.70
CA GLU A 12 -9.00 -14.53 -24.48
C GLU A 12 -10.13 -13.94 -23.63
N HIS A 13 -10.45 -14.57 -22.50
CA HIS A 13 -11.55 -14.14 -21.63
C HIS A 13 -11.15 -13.04 -20.65
N ILE A 14 -9.86 -12.72 -20.47
CA ILE A 14 -9.37 -11.57 -19.70
C ILE A 14 -9.09 -10.41 -20.65
N GLN A 15 -9.76 -9.30 -20.44
CA GLN A 15 -9.65 -8.13 -21.31
C GLN A 15 -8.32 -7.42 -21.14
N ASN A 16 -7.60 -7.15 -22.23
CA ASN A 16 -6.40 -6.32 -22.23
C ASN A 16 -6.71 -4.84 -21.92
N GLU A 17 -7.88 -4.39 -22.39
CA GLU A 17 -8.45 -3.07 -22.17
C GLU A 17 -9.79 -3.26 -21.47
N VAL A 18 -9.97 -2.65 -20.30
CA VAL A 18 -11.23 -2.69 -19.58
C VAL A 18 -11.99 -1.38 -19.72
N GLU A 19 -13.29 -1.49 -19.91
CA GLU A 19 -14.16 -0.33 -19.84
C GLU A 19 -14.28 0.14 -18.39
N ILE A 20 -13.79 1.34 -18.11
CA ILE A 20 -13.89 1.93 -16.78
C ILE A 20 -15.24 2.66 -16.68
N PRO A 21 -16.14 2.18 -15.81
CA PRO A 21 -17.45 2.80 -15.65
C PRO A 21 -17.31 4.24 -15.15
N ASN A 22 -18.06 5.15 -15.73
CA ASN A 22 -18.07 6.56 -15.31
C ASN A 22 -19.02 6.77 -14.13
N VAL A 23 -18.66 6.21 -12.99
CA VAL A 23 -19.46 6.23 -11.75
C VAL A 23 -18.61 6.71 -10.57
N PRO A 24 -19.22 7.30 -9.53
CA PRO A 24 -18.52 7.62 -8.32
C PRO A 24 -18.06 6.33 -7.58
N LEU A 25 -17.01 6.41 -6.82
CA LEU A 25 -16.45 5.27 -6.07
C LEU A 25 -17.46 4.61 -5.12
N THR A 26 -18.43 5.36 -4.64
CA THR A 26 -19.55 4.86 -3.81
C THR A 26 -20.40 3.81 -4.52
N ALA A 27 -20.45 3.82 -5.85
CA ALA A 27 -21.19 2.83 -6.62
C ALA A 27 -20.68 1.39 -6.39
N ILE A 28 -19.40 1.21 -6.05
CA ILE A 28 -18.82 -0.09 -5.72
C ILE A 28 -19.54 -0.72 -4.52
N LEU A 29 -19.67 0.01 -3.43
CA LEU A 29 -20.38 -0.46 -2.25
C LEU A 29 -21.88 -0.60 -2.53
N GLN A 30 -22.50 0.37 -3.22
CA GLN A 30 -23.92 0.37 -3.51
C GLN A 30 -24.33 -0.87 -4.31
N GLN A 31 -23.57 -1.26 -5.33
CA GLN A 31 -23.84 -2.49 -6.10
C GLN A 31 -23.85 -3.73 -5.21
N SER A 32 -22.95 -3.84 -4.25
CA SER A 32 -22.92 -4.98 -3.33
C SER A 32 -24.03 -4.93 -2.29
N VAL A 33 -24.43 -3.75 -1.82
CA VAL A 33 -25.62 -3.57 -0.98
C VAL A 33 -26.90 -4.06 -1.70
N GLU A 34 -27.00 -3.80 -3.01
CA GLU A 34 -28.15 -4.22 -3.82
C GLU A 34 -28.12 -5.74 -4.12
N ARG A 35 -26.94 -6.27 -4.49
CA ARG A 35 -26.80 -7.67 -4.94
C ARG A 35 -26.70 -8.68 -3.80
N PHE A 36 -26.08 -8.29 -2.69
CA PHE A 36 -25.72 -9.18 -1.57
C PHE A 36 -26.14 -8.60 -0.20
N PRO A 37 -27.37 -8.04 -0.04
CA PRO A 37 -27.75 -7.27 1.16
C PRO A 37 -27.56 -8.02 2.48
N ASN A 38 -27.73 -9.32 2.47
CA ASN A 38 -27.69 -10.17 3.66
C ASN A 38 -26.33 -10.86 3.88
N ASN A 39 -25.39 -10.72 2.93
CA ASN A 39 -24.05 -11.27 3.12
C ASN A 39 -23.30 -10.46 4.18
N PRO A 40 -22.44 -11.09 4.99
CA PRO A 40 -21.51 -10.37 5.85
C PRO A 40 -20.54 -9.56 4.97
N ALA A 41 -20.52 -8.24 5.18
CA ALA A 41 -19.59 -7.33 4.52
C ALA A 41 -18.30 -7.19 5.33
N LEU A 42 -18.43 -7.04 6.65
CA LEU A 42 -17.32 -6.79 7.57
C LEU A 42 -17.38 -7.75 8.75
N SER A 43 -16.22 -8.24 9.20
CA SER A 43 -16.04 -8.96 10.46
C SER A 43 -14.93 -8.30 11.27
N PHE A 44 -15.19 -8.00 12.53
CA PHE A 44 -14.25 -7.37 13.44
C PHE A 44 -14.49 -7.79 14.89
N CYS A 45 -13.48 -8.30 15.58
CA CYS A 45 -13.58 -8.77 16.97
C CYS A 45 -14.76 -9.73 17.20
N GLY A 46 -15.08 -10.56 16.20
CA GLY A 46 -16.17 -11.55 16.27
C GLY A 46 -17.57 -11.02 16.00
N ASN A 47 -17.72 -9.74 15.70
CA ASN A 47 -18.98 -9.13 15.27
C ASN A 47 -19.00 -8.97 13.74
N GLU A 48 -20.16 -9.21 13.14
CA GLU A 48 -20.36 -9.06 11.71
C GLU A 48 -21.33 -7.91 11.41
N ILE A 49 -21.10 -7.25 10.28
CA ILE A 49 -21.98 -6.23 9.71
C ILE A 49 -22.33 -6.70 8.30
N THR A 50 -23.61 -6.78 7.97
CA THR A 50 -24.08 -7.12 6.62
C THR A 50 -23.92 -5.93 5.66
N TYR A 51 -23.94 -6.21 4.34
CA TYR A 51 -23.92 -5.14 3.34
C TYR A 51 -25.07 -4.15 3.51
N LYS A 52 -26.27 -4.63 3.85
CA LYS A 52 -27.44 -3.78 4.14
C LYS A 52 -27.18 -2.84 5.32
N GLU A 53 -26.65 -3.37 6.41
CA GLU A 53 -26.32 -2.57 7.61
C GLU A 53 -25.18 -1.58 7.31
N LEU A 54 -24.14 -2.01 6.59
CA LEU A 54 -23.05 -1.14 6.16
C LEU A 54 -23.58 0.02 5.31
N GLY A 55 -24.47 -0.26 4.34
CA GLY A 55 -25.09 0.78 3.52
C GLY A 55 -25.89 1.78 4.34
N LEU A 56 -26.67 1.31 5.33
CA LEU A 56 -27.43 2.18 6.24
C LEU A 56 -26.52 3.06 7.10
N GLN A 57 -25.47 2.48 7.70
CA GLN A 57 -24.52 3.24 8.55
C GLN A 57 -23.72 4.25 7.73
N THR A 58 -23.31 3.88 6.51
CA THR A 58 -22.64 4.78 5.56
C THR A 58 -23.55 5.97 5.18
N GLY A 59 -24.82 5.71 4.88
CA GLY A 59 -25.80 6.74 4.60
C GLY A 59 -26.03 7.66 5.81
N ALA A 60 -26.14 7.09 7.02
CA ALA A 60 -26.29 7.89 8.24
C ALA A 60 -25.06 8.77 8.50
N PHE A 61 -23.85 8.24 8.31
CA PHE A 61 -22.62 9.03 8.46
C PHE A 61 -22.56 10.18 7.45
N ALA A 62 -22.91 9.94 6.19
CA ALA A 62 -22.98 10.98 5.16
C ALA A 62 -24.00 12.07 5.50
N SER A 63 -25.21 11.68 5.95
CA SER A 63 -26.25 12.63 6.38
C SER A 63 -25.75 13.47 7.55
N ALA A 64 -25.13 12.85 8.56
CA ALA A 64 -24.57 13.54 9.71
C ALA A 64 -23.47 14.54 9.30
N LEU A 65 -22.57 14.16 8.38
CA LEU A 65 -21.55 15.08 7.85
C LEU A 65 -22.19 16.32 7.20
N GLN A 66 -23.16 16.12 6.31
CA GLN A 66 -23.85 17.20 5.61
C GLN A 66 -24.61 18.13 6.56
N GLN A 67 -25.28 17.57 7.60
CA GLN A 67 -25.98 18.36 8.63
C GLN A 67 -25.01 19.14 9.52
N ASN A 68 -23.77 18.69 9.62
CA ASN A 68 -22.70 19.40 10.33
C ASN A 68 -21.88 20.33 9.42
N GLY A 69 -22.38 20.65 8.23
CA GLY A 69 -21.82 21.67 7.34
C GLY A 69 -20.72 21.18 6.40
N VAL A 70 -20.49 19.86 6.29
CA VAL A 70 -19.56 19.31 5.31
C VAL A 70 -20.20 19.38 3.92
N ASN A 71 -19.53 19.98 2.98
CA ASN A 71 -19.96 20.19 1.61
C ASN A 71 -19.11 19.36 0.63
N LYS A 72 -19.54 19.34 -0.65
CA LYS A 72 -18.77 18.75 -1.74
C LYS A 72 -17.36 19.34 -1.80
N GLY A 73 -16.36 18.46 -1.86
CA GLY A 73 -14.96 18.83 -1.95
C GLY A 73 -14.27 19.16 -0.63
N ASP A 74 -15.00 19.25 0.50
CA ASP A 74 -14.39 19.37 1.82
C ASP A 74 -13.61 18.09 2.17
N ARG A 75 -12.53 18.24 2.96
CA ARG A 75 -11.70 17.10 3.36
C ARG A 75 -12.11 16.62 4.74
N VAL A 76 -12.28 15.29 4.85
CA VAL A 76 -12.50 14.60 6.11
C VAL A 76 -11.30 13.70 6.38
N ALA A 77 -10.56 14.00 7.42
CA ALA A 77 -9.41 13.18 7.83
C ALA A 77 -9.89 11.92 8.56
N ILE A 78 -9.30 10.77 8.23
CA ILE A 78 -9.58 9.49 8.90
C ILE A 78 -8.27 8.97 9.49
N MET A 79 -8.18 8.96 10.82
CA MET A 79 -7.02 8.51 11.60
C MET A 79 -7.41 7.32 12.49
N LEU A 80 -7.68 6.20 11.85
CA LEU A 80 -8.17 4.96 12.47
C LEU A 80 -7.30 3.77 12.09
N PRO A 81 -7.13 2.77 12.97
CA PRO A 81 -6.69 1.44 12.57
C PRO A 81 -7.77 0.74 11.74
N ASN A 82 -7.47 -0.47 11.24
CA ASN A 82 -8.47 -1.29 10.56
C ASN A 82 -9.65 -1.60 11.50
N CYS A 83 -10.83 -1.15 11.11
CA CYS A 83 -12.07 -1.36 11.86
C CYS A 83 -13.29 -1.03 10.97
N PRO A 84 -14.50 -1.46 11.32
CA PRO A 84 -15.72 -1.11 10.59
C PRO A 84 -15.95 0.39 10.45
N HIS A 85 -15.60 1.17 11.48
CA HIS A 85 -15.75 2.62 11.49
C HIS A 85 -14.90 3.29 10.40
N TYR A 86 -13.74 2.69 10.03
CA TYR A 86 -12.93 3.17 8.91
C TYR A 86 -13.73 3.09 7.60
N VAL A 87 -14.33 1.92 7.31
CA VAL A 87 -15.09 1.68 6.08
C VAL A 87 -16.33 2.57 6.02
N ILE A 88 -17.06 2.69 7.15
CA ILE A 88 -18.23 3.57 7.26
C ILE A 88 -17.86 5.04 7.04
N SER A 89 -16.76 5.50 7.66
CA SER A 89 -16.27 6.88 7.50
C SER A 89 -15.80 7.14 6.07
N TYR A 90 -15.09 6.18 5.47
CA TYR A 90 -14.58 6.30 4.10
C TYR A 90 -15.73 6.46 3.09
N TYR A 91 -16.61 5.48 3.02
CA TYR A 91 -17.73 5.53 2.06
C TYR A 91 -18.77 6.61 2.42
N GLY A 92 -18.96 6.90 3.71
CA GLY A 92 -19.86 7.97 4.13
C GLY A 92 -19.35 9.35 3.76
N THR A 93 -18.04 9.61 3.88
CA THR A 93 -17.39 10.83 3.39
C THR A 93 -17.60 11.01 1.89
N LEU A 94 -17.35 9.96 1.10
CA LEU A 94 -17.56 9.97 -0.34
C LEU A 94 -19.04 10.17 -0.72
N THR A 95 -19.96 9.57 0.02
CA THR A 95 -21.41 9.74 -0.17
C THR A 95 -21.86 11.16 0.14
N ALA A 96 -21.24 11.82 1.10
CA ALA A 96 -21.48 13.23 1.38
C ALA A 96 -20.92 14.17 0.29
N GLY A 97 -20.14 13.64 -0.67
CA GLY A 97 -19.45 14.41 -1.71
C GLY A 97 -18.11 14.98 -1.26
N ALA A 98 -17.64 14.62 -0.08
CA ALA A 98 -16.39 15.08 0.50
C ALA A 98 -15.20 14.18 0.12
N VAL A 99 -13.99 14.64 0.36
CA VAL A 99 -12.73 13.98 0.02
C VAL A 99 -12.15 13.30 1.27
N VAL A 100 -11.82 12.04 1.18
CA VAL A 100 -11.14 11.31 2.26
C VAL A 100 -9.67 11.72 2.31
N THR A 101 -9.21 12.21 3.46
CA THR A 101 -7.79 12.41 3.75
C THR A 101 -7.33 11.26 4.64
N GLN A 102 -6.52 10.37 4.09
CA GLN A 102 -6.00 9.23 4.83
C GLN A 102 -4.85 9.64 5.73
N VAL A 103 -4.98 9.37 7.03
CA VAL A 103 -3.98 9.72 8.04
C VAL A 103 -3.50 8.45 8.75
N ASN A 104 -2.20 8.21 8.68
CA ASN A 104 -1.58 7.10 9.40
C ASN A 104 -1.71 7.30 10.92
N PRO A 105 -2.32 6.37 11.67
CA PRO A 105 -2.50 6.47 13.12
C PRO A 105 -1.20 6.54 13.94
N MET A 106 -0.06 6.19 13.32
CA MET A 106 1.24 6.22 13.99
C MET A 106 1.96 7.56 13.86
N LEU A 107 1.42 8.51 13.10
CA LEU A 107 2.00 9.84 12.93
C LEU A 107 1.87 10.66 14.21
N VAL A 108 2.90 11.44 14.50
CA VAL A 108 2.99 12.28 15.69
C VAL A 108 3.56 13.67 15.37
N GLY A 109 3.23 14.65 16.21
CA GLY A 109 3.83 15.98 16.15
C GLY A 109 3.76 16.62 14.77
N ARG A 110 4.92 16.98 14.22
CA ARG A 110 5.03 17.74 12.97
C ARG A 110 4.47 17.03 11.73
N GLU A 111 4.51 15.72 11.70
CA GLU A 111 3.99 14.95 10.56
C GLU A 111 2.46 15.03 10.50
N LEU A 112 1.81 14.84 11.64
CA LEU A 112 0.35 14.97 11.76
C LEU A 112 -0.09 16.42 11.47
N GLU A 113 0.58 17.40 12.07
CA GLU A 113 0.33 18.83 11.85
C GLU A 113 0.43 19.17 10.35
N HIS A 114 1.48 18.68 9.69
CA HIS A 114 1.67 18.92 8.26
C HIS A 114 0.48 18.39 7.43
N ILE A 115 0.09 17.14 7.61
CA ILE A 115 -1.00 16.53 6.80
C ILE A 115 -2.33 17.25 7.03
N LEU A 116 -2.66 17.55 8.29
CA LEU A 116 -3.92 18.23 8.63
C LEU A 116 -3.96 19.68 8.13
N SER A 117 -2.83 20.40 8.20
CA SER A 117 -2.74 21.77 7.70
C SER A 117 -2.73 21.84 6.19
N ASP A 118 -1.95 20.97 5.52
CA ASP A 118 -1.84 20.94 4.06
C ASP A 118 -3.15 20.51 3.40
N SER A 119 -3.80 19.46 3.92
CA SER A 119 -5.11 19.02 3.42
C SER A 119 -6.22 20.05 3.68
N GLY A 120 -6.05 20.88 4.70
CA GLY A 120 -7.09 21.81 5.17
C GLY A 120 -8.35 21.09 5.64
N ALA A 121 -8.21 19.86 6.18
CA ALA A 121 -9.34 19.13 6.74
C ALA A 121 -9.91 19.87 7.97
N GLU A 122 -11.23 20.03 8.00
CA GLU A 122 -11.94 20.65 9.13
C GLU A 122 -12.61 19.62 10.04
N THR A 123 -12.80 18.39 9.54
CA THR A 123 -13.36 17.27 10.30
C THR A 123 -12.35 16.12 10.34
N ILE A 124 -12.19 15.51 11.50
CA ILE A 124 -11.39 14.32 11.69
C ILE A 124 -12.19 13.23 12.40
N VAL A 125 -12.08 12.00 11.88
CA VAL A 125 -12.51 10.78 12.57
C VAL A 125 -11.26 10.12 13.15
N ILE A 126 -11.20 9.97 14.46
CA ILE A 126 -9.98 9.57 15.16
C ILE A 126 -10.23 8.48 16.19
N TYR A 127 -9.27 7.56 16.33
CA TYR A 127 -9.30 6.56 17.40
C TYR A 127 -9.01 7.20 18.76
N ALA A 128 -9.82 6.91 19.78
CA ALA A 128 -9.80 7.56 21.08
C ALA A 128 -8.40 7.67 21.72
N PRO A 129 -7.54 6.64 21.75
CA PRO A 129 -6.19 6.75 22.30
C PRO A 129 -5.27 7.74 21.57
N LEU A 130 -5.63 8.19 20.37
CA LEU A 130 -4.85 9.14 19.56
C LEU A 130 -5.27 10.60 19.74
N VAL A 131 -6.40 10.85 20.42
CA VAL A 131 -6.88 12.20 20.71
C VAL A 131 -5.81 13.06 21.40
N PRO A 132 -5.06 12.58 22.41
CA PRO A 132 -4.00 13.37 23.02
C PRO A 132 -2.87 13.78 22.06
N VAL A 133 -2.65 13.01 20.98
CA VAL A 133 -1.68 13.36 19.93
C VAL A 133 -2.22 14.49 19.06
N LEU A 134 -3.51 14.42 18.69
CA LEU A 134 -4.19 15.48 17.93
C LEU A 134 -4.21 16.81 18.71
N GLU A 135 -4.56 16.77 20.00
CA GLU A 135 -4.67 17.99 20.83
C GLU A 135 -3.37 18.80 20.90
N LYS A 136 -2.22 18.16 20.76
CA LYS A 136 -0.91 18.85 20.73
C LYS A 136 -0.70 19.71 19.48
N VAL A 137 -1.36 19.37 18.37
CA VAL A 137 -1.18 20.04 17.08
C VAL A 137 -2.43 20.73 16.55
N LYS A 138 -3.60 20.44 17.11
CA LYS A 138 -4.90 20.89 16.63
C LYS A 138 -5.00 22.41 16.42
N ASN A 139 -4.43 23.19 17.33
CA ASN A 139 -4.45 24.66 17.25
C ASN A 139 -3.69 25.22 16.02
N ASN A 140 -2.80 24.43 15.42
CA ASN A 140 -2.04 24.78 14.22
C ASN A 140 -2.70 24.22 12.94
N THR A 141 -3.89 23.64 13.05
CA THR A 141 -4.61 22.99 11.94
C THR A 141 -5.98 23.63 11.74
N SER A 142 -6.67 23.24 10.68
CA SER A 142 -8.05 23.69 10.40
C SER A 142 -9.12 22.85 11.11
N ILE A 143 -8.75 21.87 11.93
CA ILE A 143 -9.70 20.94 12.56
C ILE A 143 -10.66 21.67 13.53
N LYS A 144 -11.94 21.59 13.20
CA LYS A 144 -13.06 22.15 13.99
C LYS A 144 -13.88 21.06 14.67
N LYS A 145 -14.09 19.93 13.97
CA LYS A 145 -14.91 18.81 14.44
C LYS A 145 -14.07 17.55 14.62
N VAL A 146 -14.17 16.94 15.79
CA VAL A 146 -13.52 15.69 16.14
C VAL A 146 -14.58 14.64 16.42
N ILE A 147 -14.58 13.55 15.65
CA ILE A 147 -15.45 12.39 15.81
C ILE A 147 -14.60 11.26 16.35
N VAL A 148 -14.90 10.77 17.54
CA VAL A 148 -14.08 9.81 18.27
C VAL A 148 -14.65 8.40 18.12
N VAL A 149 -13.77 7.47 17.76
CA VAL A 149 -14.08 6.04 17.67
C VAL A 149 -13.44 5.30 18.83
N GLU A 150 -14.22 4.46 19.47
CA GLU A 150 -13.82 3.63 20.60
C GLU A 150 -14.16 2.16 20.38
N PHE A 151 -13.26 1.24 20.80
CA PHE A 151 -13.51 -0.19 20.65
C PHE A 151 -13.95 -0.87 21.96
N ASN A 152 -13.57 -0.31 23.12
CA ASN A 152 -13.66 -1.00 24.41
C ASN A 152 -14.57 -0.30 25.43
N GLY A 153 -15.23 0.81 25.09
CA GLY A 153 -16.19 1.51 25.97
C GLY A 153 -15.59 2.13 27.23
N HIS A 154 -14.26 2.29 27.31
CA HIS A 154 -13.57 2.78 28.50
C HIS A 154 -13.12 4.25 28.41
N ASP A 155 -12.92 4.78 27.21
CA ASP A 155 -12.49 6.16 27.03
C ASP A 155 -13.69 7.01 26.60
N LYS A 156 -14.20 7.84 27.46
CA LYS A 156 -15.27 8.79 27.11
C LYS A 156 -14.67 10.03 26.44
N PRO A 157 -15.34 10.59 25.42
CA PRO A 157 -14.93 11.84 24.80
C PRO A 157 -14.69 12.93 25.85
N VAL A 158 -13.58 13.62 25.75
CA VAL A 158 -13.22 14.73 26.63
C VAL A 158 -13.23 16.01 25.80
N ASN A 159 -13.96 17.05 26.24
CA ASN A 159 -13.96 18.38 25.62
C ASN A 159 -14.54 18.51 24.19
N ASN A 160 -15.83 18.71 24.02
CA ASN A 160 -16.52 19.03 22.73
C ASN A 160 -16.33 18.03 21.59
N GLU A 161 -15.84 16.83 21.88
CA GLU A 161 -15.74 15.73 20.93
C GLU A 161 -17.08 15.01 20.81
N THR A 162 -17.35 14.43 19.65
CA THR A 162 -18.57 13.66 19.42
C THR A 162 -18.21 12.18 19.28
N GLU A 163 -18.80 11.34 20.08
CA GLU A 163 -18.69 9.90 19.93
C GLU A 163 -19.28 9.46 18.58
N PHE A 164 -18.64 8.49 17.90
CA PHE A 164 -19.05 8.04 16.57
C PHE A 164 -20.49 7.53 16.53
N SER A 165 -20.90 6.76 17.54
CA SER A 165 -22.27 6.24 17.64
C SER A 165 -23.29 7.38 17.80
N ALA A 166 -22.99 8.37 18.64
CA ALA A 166 -23.83 9.54 18.83
C ALA A 166 -23.90 10.42 17.55
N PHE A 167 -22.79 10.49 16.79
CA PHE A 167 -22.75 11.19 15.51
C PHE A 167 -23.69 10.53 14.50
N LEU A 168 -23.71 9.19 14.41
CA LEU A 168 -24.63 8.46 13.55
C LEU A 168 -26.09 8.61 13.98
N GLN A 169 -26.36 8.53 15.29
CA GLN A 169 -27.72 8.67 15.83
C GLN A 169 -28.29 10.09 15.64
N GLY A 170 -27.43 11.08 15.57
CA GLY A 170 -27.82 12.47 15.27
C GLY A 170 -28.29 12.70 13.84
N ALA A 171 -28.02 11.76 12.93
CA ALA A 171 -28.40 11.88 11.52
C ALA A 171 -29.93 11.83 11.34
N GLN A 172 -30.48 12.80 10.62
CA GLN A 172 -31.91 12.84 10.28
C GLN A 172 -32.12 12.62 8.79
N GLY A 173 -32.80 11.54 8.44
CA GLY A 173 -33.13 11.19 7.06
C GLY A 173 -31.94 10.69 6.23
N ALA A 174 -32.19 10.47 4.95
CA ALA A 174 -31.16 10.07 4.00
C ALA A 174 -30.23 11.23 3.64
N PRO A 175 -28.99 10.96 3.24
CA PRO A 175 -28.08 12.00 2.77
C PRO A 175 -28.64 12.67 1.51
N LYS A 176 -28.38 13.97 1.38
CA LYS A 176 -28.71 14.71 0.16
C LYS A 176 -27.84 14.19 -0.98
N ALA A 177 -28.46 13.97 -2.13
CA ALA A 177 -27.74 13.59 -3.33
C ALA A 177 -26.73 14.67 -3.74
N VAL A 178 -25.51 14.26 -4.06
CA VAL A 178 -24.44 15.13 -4.54
C VAL A 178 -24.05 14.68 -5.93
N SER A 179 -24.00 15.62 -6.87
CA SER A 179 -23.49 15.34 -8.21
C SER A 179 -21.96 15.22 -8.18
N ILE A 180 -21.43 14.09 -8.53
CA ILE A 180 -20.01 13.79 -8.63
C ILE A 180 -19.61 13.64 -10.08
N ASP A 181 -18.58 14.36 -10.51
CA ASP A 181 -17.85 14.09 -11.74
C ASP A 181 -16.69 13.12 -11.43
N PRO A 182 -16.78 11.84 -11.81
CA PRO A 182 -15.76 10.87 -11.42
C PRO A 182 -14.36 11.17 -11.96
N GLN A 183 -14.23 11.95 -13.02
CA GLN A 183 -12.95 12.28 -13.64
C GLN A 183 -12.26 13.45 -12.94
N GLU A 184 -13.04 14.41 -12.44
CA GLU A 184 -12.52 15.66 -11.89
C GLU A 184 -12.54 15.70 -10.37
N ASP A 185 -13.61 15.17 -9.75
CA ASP A 185 -13.80 15.22 -8.30
C ASP A 185 -12.87 14.23 -7.59
N LEU A 186 -12.19 14.71 -6.55
CA LEU A 186 -11.31 13.90 -5.75
C LEU A 186 -12.10 12.97 -4.83
N ALA A 187 -11.69 11.71 -4.78
CA ALA A 187 -12.16 10.75 -3.79
C ALA A 187 -11.23 10.72 -2.57
N VAL A 188 -9.92 10.71 -2.82
CA VAL A 188 -8.91 10.50 -1.78
C VAL A 188 -7.72 11.43 -1.95
N LEU A 189 -7.26 12.02 -0.86
CA LEU A 189 -5.92 12.56 -0.69
C LEU A 189 -5.07 11.51 0.02
N GLN A 190 -4.20 10.86 -0.74
CA GLN A 190 -3.31 9.81 -0.24
C GLN A 190 -1.95 10.40 0.08
N TYR A 191 -1.68 10.63 1.35
CA TYR A 191 -0.37 11.13 1.78
C TYR A 191 0.69 10.04 1.73
N THR A 192 1.80 10.33 1.06
CA THR A 192 2.93 9.40 0.89
C THR A 192 4.12 9.87 1.72
N GLY A 193 4.91 8.93 2.22
CA GLY A 193 6.21 9.23 2.80
C GLY A 193 7.16 9.76 1.73
N GLY A 194 7.15 11.06 1.50
CA GLY A 194 8.01 11.72 0.51
C GLY A 194 9.50 11.51 0.80
N THR A 195 10.27 11.38 -0.27
CA THR A 195 11.73 11.22 -0.21
C THR A 195 12.44 12.52 0.12
N THR A 196 11.75 13.65 -0.06
CA THR A 196 12.25 15.01 0.14
C THR A 196 11.99 15.56 1.56
N GLY A 197 11.41 14.76 2.47
CA GLY A 197 11.23 15.12 3.87
C GLY A 197 9.81 15.47 4.29
N ARG A 198 8.96 15.96 3.40
CA ARG A 198 7.54 16.22 3.69
C ARG A 198 6.66 15.26 2.92
N SER A 199 5.65 14.74 3.58
CA SER A 199 4.64 13.89 2.95
C SER A 199 3.86 14.70 1.92
N LYS A 200 3.59 14.08 0.73
CA LYS A 200 2.87 14.71 -0.38
C LYS A 200 1.51 14.05 -0.52
N GLY A 201 0.46 14.84 -0.71
CA GLY A 201 -0.90 14.34 -0.95
C GLY A 201 -1.14 14.00 -2.41
N ALA A 202 -1.08 12.72 -2.80
CA ALA A 202 -1.49 12.29 -4.13
C ALA A 202 -3.01 12.45 -4.28
N MET A 203 -3.44 13.17 -5.32
CA MET A 203 -4.85 13.44 -5.64
C MET A 203 -5.43 12.30 -6.47
N LEU A 204 -6.22 11.44 -5.82
CA LEU A 204 -6.91 10.33 -6.49
C LEU A 204 -8.37 10.71 -6.73
N THR A 205 -8.76 10.79 -8.01
CA THR A 205 -10.16 11.01 -8.38
C THR A 205 -10.99 9.75 -8.14
N HIS A 206 -12.31 9.88 -8.14
CA HIS A 206 -13.21 8.72 -8.10
C HIS A 206 -12.88 7.74 -9.22
N ARG A 207 -12.64 8.25 -10.45
CA ARG A 207 -12.28 7.43 -11.60
C ARG A 207 -10.97 6.69 -11.41
N ASN A 208 -9.93 7.31 -10.83
CA ASN A 208 -8.64 6.64 -10.63
C ASN A 208 -8.79 5.39 -9.76
N VAL A 209 -9.49 5.52 -8.64
CA VAL A 209 -9.68 4.39 -7.71
C VAL A 209 -10.62 3.34 -8.30
N VAL A 210 -11.75 3.74 -8.92
CA VAL A 210 -12.66 2.81 -9.60
C VAL A 210 -11.92 2.04 -10.70
N ALA A 211 -11.10 2.73 -11.50
CA ALA A 211 -10.32 2.09 -12.55
C ALA A 211 -9.43 0.99 -11.98
N ASN A 212 -8.68 1.29 -10.93
CA ASN A 212 -7.76 0.31 -10.36
C ASN A 212 -8.47 -0.89 -9.73
N VAL A 213 -9.62 -0.69 -9.10
CA VAL A 213 -10.44 -1.79 -8.58
C VAL A 213 -10.95 -2.68 -9.72
N VAL A 214 -11.44 -2.08 -10.81
CA VAL A 214 -11.94 -2.81 -12.00
C VAL A 214 -10.80 -3.56 -12.71
N GLN A 215 -9.65 -2.90 -12.93
CA GLN A 215 -8.45 -3.52 -13.52
C GLN A 215 -7.99 -4.73 -12.71
N THR A 216 -7.90 -4.59 -11.39
CA THR A 216 -7.48 -5.67 -10.49
C THR A 216 -8.49 -6.81 -10.47
N ASN A 217 -9.78 -6.50 -10.41
CA ASN A 217 -10.82 -7.52 -10.47
C ASN A 217 -10.79 -8.27 -11.81
N GLU A 218 -10.61 -7.58 -12.94
CA GLU A 218 -10.52 -8.23 -14.26
C GLU A 218 -9.30 -9.15 -14.33
N PHE A 219 -8.15 -8.70 -13.80
CA PHE A 219 -6.90 -9.47 -13.81
C PHE A 219 -6.99 -10.77 -13.01
N PHE A 220 -7.76 -10.77 -11.92
CA PHE A 220 -7.89 -11.93 -11.02
C PHE A 220 -9.28 -12.57 -11.04
N LYS A 221 -10.11 -12.29 -12.03
CA LYS A 221 -11.51 -12.74 -12.04
C LYS A 221 -11.70 -14.26 -11.98
N ASP A 222 -10.74 -15.03 -12.47
CA ASP A 222 -10.79 -16.50 -12.40
C ASP A 222 -10.59 -17.04 -10.97
N GLU A 223 -9.98 -16.23 -10.10
CA GLU A 223 -9.74 -16.61 -8.70
C GLU A 223 -10.84 -16.09 -7.76
N VAL A 224 -11.75 -15.26 -8.25
CA VAL A 224 -12.78 -14.58 -7.44
C VAL A 224 -14.15 -15.21 -7.65
N GLN A 225 -14.78 -15.66 -6.57
CA GLN A 225 -16.16 -16.09 -6.53
C GLN A 225 -17.01 -14.99 -5.88
N MET A 226 -17.76 -14.25 -6.70
CA MET A 226 -18.60 -13.13 -6.25
C MET A 226 -19.52 -13.51 -5.09
N GLY A 227 -19.49 -12.72 -4.01
CA GLY A 227 -20.30 -12.93 -2.82
C GLY A 227 -19.83 -14.05 -1.88
N GLN A 228 -18.71 -14.72 -2.16
CA GLN A 228 -18.27 -15.88 -1.39
C GLN A 228 -16.88 -15.73 -0.76
N GLU A 229 -16.05 -14.80 -1.27
CA GLU A 229 -14.68 -14.65 -0.80
C GLU A 229 -14.61 -14.02 0.60
N ARG A 230 -13.54 -14.33 1.30
CA ARG A 230 -13.24 -13.83 2.64
C ARG A 230 -11.82 -13.28 2.66
N TYR A 231 -11.72 -11.95 2.72
CA TYR A 231 -10.44 -11.23 2.74
C TYR A 231 -9.96 -11.06 4.18
N LEU A 232 -8.80 -11.61 4.51
CA LEU A 232 -8.12 -11.30 5.77
C LEU A 232 -7.34 -10.00 5.61
N THR A 233 -7.81 -8.96 6.27
CA THR A 233 -7.29 -7.60 6.14
C THR A 233 -6.49 -7.20 7.37
N VAL A 234 -5.17 -7.35 7.25
CA VAL A 234 -4.18 -6.90 8.25
C VAL A 234 -3.40 -5.70 7.74
N ILE A 235 -3.28 -5.60 6.41
CA ILE A 235 -2.70 -4.42 5.75
C ILE A 235 -3.52 -3.19 6.12
N PRO A 236 -2.87 -2.09 6.56
CA PRO A 236 -3.59 -0.89 6.98
C PRO A 236 -4.46 -0.29 5.87
N LEU A 237 -5.73 0.00 6.18
CA LEU A 237 -6.69 0.58 5.24
C LEU A 237 -6.34 2.02 4.86
N PHE A 238 -5.62 2.76 5.71
CA PHE A 238 -5.11 4.10 5.39
C PHE A 238 -3.97 4.09 4.36
N HIS A 239 -3.41 2.92 4.08
CA HIS A 239 -2.45 2.71 3.00
C HIS A 239 -3.20 2.29 1.73
N VAL A 240 -2.82 2.84 0.58
CA VAL A 240 -3.49 2.60 -0.70
C VAL A 240 -3.59 1.12 -1.08
N PHE A 241 -2.64 0.27 -0.65
CA PHE A 241 -2.69 -1.18 -0.83
C PHE A 241 -3.88 -1.79 -0.07
N GLY A 242 -4.03 -1.48 1.23
CA GLY A 242 -5.19 -1.93 2.02
C GLY A 242 -6.51 -1.34 1.51
N MET A 243 -6.51 -0.06 1.13
CA MET A 243 -7.67 0.63 0.58
C MET A 243 -8.21 -0.08 -0.66
N THR A 244 -7.37 -0.39 -1.63
CA THR A 244 -7.81 -0.97 -2.91
C THR A 244 -7.87 -2.48 -2.86
N SER A 245 -6.75 -3.16 -2.54
CA SER A 245 -6.67 -4.62 -2.66
C SER A 245 -7.37 -5.39 -1.53
N CYS A 246 -7.63 -4.74 -0.38
CA CYS A 246 -8.42 -5.36 0.69
C CYS A 246 -9.84 -4.79 0.74
N MET A 247 -10.00 -3.47 0.91
CA MET A 247 -11.32 -2.87 1.15
C MET A 247 -12.15 -2.73 -0.14
N ASN A 248 -11.71 -1.91 -1.11
CA ASN A 248 -12.54 -1.63 -2.28
C ASN A 248 -12.80 -2.87 -3.14
N LEU A 249 -11.81 -3.79 -3.25
CA LEU A 249 -11.97 -5.03 -4.00
C LEU A 249 -12.96 -5.97 -3.32
N SER A 250 -12.91 -6.14 -1.99
CA SER A 250 -13.90 -6.93 -1.27
C SER A 250 -15.31 -6.34 -1.39
N MET A 251 -15.43 -4.99 -1.38
CA MET A 251 -16.72 -4.33 -1.58
C MET A 251 -17.26 -4.54 -3.01
N LEU A 252 -16.41 -4.47 -4.05
CA LEU A 252 -16.83 -4.73 -5.44
C LEU A 252 -17.36 -6.14 -5.62
N THR A 253 -16.69 -7.10 -5.00
CA THR A 253 -16.98 -8.54 -5.18
C THR A 253 -18.07 -9.08 -4.24
N GLY A 254 -18.65 -8.24 -3.37
CA GLY A 254 -19.66 -8.67 -2.39
C GLY A 254 -19.10 -9.63 -1.34
N SER A 255 -17.80 -9.57 -1.10
CA SER A 255 -17.04 -10.47 -0.24
C SER A 255 -16.99 -9.98 1.19
N LYS A 256 -16.68 -10.89 2.13
CA LYS A 256 -16.49 -10.56 3.54
C LYS A 256 -15.08 -10.04 3.79
N ASN A 257 -14.97 -8.88 4.42
CA ASN A 257 -13.70 -8.32 4.87
C ASN A 257 -13.50 -8.58 6.36
N ILE A 258 -12.54 -9.43 6.70
CA ILE A 258 -12.18 -9.82 8.07
C ILE A 258 -11.04 -8.92 8.50
N MET A 259 -11.31 -7.98 9.40
CA MET A 259 -10.36 -6.93 9.76
C MET A 259 -9.68 -7.23 11.08
N LEU A 260 -8.35 -7.06 11.08
CA LEU A 260 -7.53 -7.02 12.28
C LEU A 260 -6.86 -5.65 12.39
N PRO A 261 -6.84 -5.03 13.59
CA PRO A 261 -6.28 -3.69 13.76
C PRO A 261 -4.79 -3.60 13.43
N ARG A 262 -4.07 -4.69 13.64
CA ARG A 262 -2.63 -4.84 13.41
C ARG A 262 -2.26 -6.31 13.23
N PHE A 263 -1.03 -6.58 12.79
CA PHE A 263 -0.50 -7.93 12.70
C PHE A 263 0.01 -8.38 14.07
N GLU A 264 -0.67 -9.37 14.64
CA GLU A 264 -0.23 -10.16 15.79
C GLU A 264 -0.39 -11.63 15.41
N LEU A 265 0.72 -12.38 15.37
CA LEU A 265 0.75 -13.71 14.75
C LEU A 265 -0.31 -14.66 15.32
N GLU A 266 -0.44 -14.73 16.65
CA GLU A 266 -1.41 -15.63 17.29
C GLU A 266 -2.86 -15.20 17.00
N GLU A 267 -3.15 -13.89 17.02
CA GLU A 267 -4.48 -13.37 16.68
C GLU A 267 -4.82 -13.64 15.21
N VAL A 268 -3.85 -13.51 14.31
CA VAL A 268 -4.01 -13.86 12.88
C VAL A 268 -4.33 -15.34 12.73
N LEU A 269 -3.57 -16.24 13.36
CA LEU A 269 -3.77 -17.68 13.28
C LEU A 269 -5.14 -18.08 13.86
N GLN A 270 -5.53 -17.56 15.01
CA GLN A 270 -6.86 -17.81 15.60
C GLN A 270 -7.98 -17.29 14.69
N THR A 271 -7.77 -16.14 14.05
CA THR A 271 -8.73 -15.58 13.09
C THR A 271 -8.84 -16.46 11.85
N ILE A 272 -7.72 -16.95 11.32
CA ILE A 272 -7.73 -17.92 10.20
C ILE A 272 -8.53 -19.16 10.58
N LYS A 273 -8.28 -19.72 11.76
CA LYS A 273 -8.99 -20.90 12.24
C LYS A 273 -10.51 -20.70 12.34
N LYS A 274 -10.93 -19.52 12.81
CA LYS A 274 -12.35 -19.19 13.03
C LYS A 274 -13.05 -18.79 11.74
N GLU A 275 -12.44 -17.92 10.96
CA GLU A 275 -13.08 -17.21 9.84
C GLU A 275 -12.79 -17.86 8.49
N GLN A 276 -11.78 -18.74 8.40
CA GLN A 276 -11.38 -19.48 7.20
C GLN A 276 -11.23 -18.57 5.96
N PRO A 277 -10.36 -17.52 5.99
CA PRO A 277 -10.19 -16.60 4.89
C PRO A 277 -9.71 -17.32 3.62
N THR A 278 -10.11 -16.80 2.46
CA THR A 278 -9.72 -17.32 1.15
C THR A 278 -8.66 -16.45 0.46
N PHE A 279 -8.64 -15.16 0.79
CA PHE A 279 -7.66 -14.18 0.31
C PHE A 279 -6.89 -13.57 1.47
N PHE A 280 -5.56 -13.52 1.34
CA PHE A 280 -4.69 -12.89 2.33
C PHE A 280 -3.66 -11.97 1.65
N PRO A 281 -4.04 -10.72 1.32
CA PRO A 281 -3.07 -9.70 0.96
C PRO A 281 -2.15 -9.40 2.15
N GLY A 282 -0.84 -9.39 1.91
CA GLY A 282 0.13 -9.25 2.99
C GLY A 282 1.46 -8.65 2.53
N VAL A 283 2.40 -8.59 3.45
CA VAL A 283 3.80 -8.24 3.20
C VAL A 283 4.69 -9.42 3.56
N PRO A 284 5.92 -9.53 3.02
CA PRO A 284 6.78 -10.70 3.22
C PRO A 284 6.95 -11.11 4.69
N THR A 285 7.09 -10.16 5.61
CA THR A 285 7.27 -10.45 7.04
C THR A 285 6.09 -11.17 7.68
N MET A 286 4.87 -10.96 7.20
CA MET A 286 3.67 -11.69 7.67
C MET A 286 3.72 -13.15 7.24
N TYR A 287 4.11 -13.40 5.99
CA TYR A 287 4.25 -14.77 5.47
C TYR A 287 5.40 -15.51 6.17
N VAL A 288 6.54 -14.83 6.45
CA VAL A 288 7.65 -15.38 7.26
C VAL A 288 7.13 -15.85 8.62
N ALA A 289 6.40 -15.00 9.32
CA ALA A 289 5.92 -15.30 10.67
C ALA A 289 5.00 -16.53 10.68
N ILE A 290 4.07 -16.64 9.72
CA ILE A 290 3.17 -17.80 9.59
C ILE A 290 3.95 -19.05 9.19
N THR A 291 4.86 -18.94 8.21
CA THR A 291 5.66 -20.09 7.75
C THR A 291 6.52 -20.69 8.86
N ASN A 292 7.12 -19.83 9.69
CA ASN A 292 8.00 -20.28 10.77
C ASN A 292 7.24 -20.75 12.02
N HIS A 293 5.94 -20.55 12.10
CA HIS A 293 5.16 -21.04 13.24
C HIS A 293 5.05 -22.59 13.19
N PRO A 294 5.50 -23.31 14.26
CA PRO A 294 5.66 -24.76 14.23
C PRO A 294 4.36 -25.55 14.11
N LYS A 295 3.22 -24.92 14.35
CA LYS A 295 1.87 -25.51 14.32
C LYS A 295 0.90 -24.70 13.48
N ALA A 296 1.38 -23.97 12.46
CA ALA A 296 0.49 -23.13 11.65
C ALA A 296 -0.63 -23.94 10.99
N GLU A 297 -0.36 -25.18 10.62
CA GLU A 297 -1.33 -26.09 9.98
C GLU A 297 -2.53 -26.42 10.89
N ASP A 298 -2.37 -26.40 12.21
CA ASP A 298 -3.46 -26.65 13.18
C ASP A 298 -4.52 -25.55 13.17
N TYR A 299 -4.23 -24.44 12.48
CA TYR A 299 -5.13 -23.28 12.37
C TYR A 299 -5.91 -23.22 11.05
N GLY A 300 -5.79 -24.22 10.19
CA GLY A 300 -6.52 -24.27 8.91
C GLY A 300 -6.05 -23.21 7.91
N ILE A 301 -4.72 -22.97 7.86
CA ILE A 301 -4.10 -22.02 6.92
C ILE A 301 -4.27 -22.42 5.45
N ASP A 302 -4.67 -23.64 5.19
CA ASP A 302 -5.02 -24.22 3.87
C ASP A 302 -6.37 -23.68 3.34
N SER A 303 -7.15 -22.96 4.17
CA SER A 303 -8.31 -22.19 3.68
C SER A 303 -7.91 -21.05 2.75
N ILE A 304 -6.68 -20.52 2.90
CA ILE A 304 -6.16 -19.43 2.10
C ILE A 304 -5.80 -19.96 0.72
N ARG A 305 -6.40 -19.39 -0.33
CA ARG A 305 -6.16 -19.81 -1.72
C ARG A 305 -5.26 -18.84 -2.47
N VAL A 306 -5.37 -17.54 -2.18
CA VAL A 306 -4.71 -16.48 -2.91
C VAL A 306 -4.04 -15.50 -1.95
N CYS A 307 -2.76 -15.22 -2.19
CA CYS A 307 -1.97 -14.26 -1.45
C CYS A 307 -1.34 -13.24 -2.39
N ASN A 308 -1.57 -11.96 -2.12
CA ASN A 308 -0.89 -10.86 -2.81
C ASN A 308 0.21 -10.31 -1.89
N SER A 309 1.47 -10.52 -2.26
CA SER A 309 2.62 -9.92 -1.57
C SER A 309 2.97 -8.58 -2.22
N GLY A 310 2.97 -7.52 -1.44
CA GLY A 310 3.28 -6.16 -1.92
C GLY A 310 4.17 -5.38 -0.95
N SER A 311 4.44 -4.13 -1.28
CA SER A 311 5.22 -3.16 -0.52
C SER A 311 6.72 -3.46 -0.38
N ALA A 312 7.15 -4.70 -0.51
CA ALA A 312 8.55 -5.14 -0.47
C ALA A 312 8.73 -6.40 -1.33
N PRO A 313 9.94 -6.66 -1.84
CA PRO A 313 10.25 -7.89 -2.55
C PRO A 313 10.06 -9.12 -1.65
N MET A 314 9.51 -10.19 -2.22
CA MET A 314 9.34 -11.45 -1.51
C MET A 314 10.43 -12.46 -1.92
N PRO A 315 11.25 -12.97 -0.98
CA PRO A 315 12.24 -13.98 -1.29
C PRO A 315 11.58 -15.23 -1.89
N GLN A 316 12.16 -15.76 -2.98
CA GLN A 316 11.58 -16.90 -3.69
C GLN A 316 11.44 -18.16 -2.83
N GLU A 317 12.41 -18.40 -1.95
CA GLU A 317 12.38 -19.55 -1.03
C GLU A 317 11.21 -19.42 -0.04
N LEU A 318 10.98 -18.22 0.49
CA LEU A 318 9.84 -17.94 1.37
C LEU A 318 8.51 -18.20 0.65
N MET A 319 8.38 -17.73 -0.59
CA MET A 319 7.19 -17.95 -1.42
C MET A 319 6.91 -19.45 -1.56
N ARG A 320 7.92 -20.24 -1.97
CA ARG A 320 7.80 -21.70 -2.13
C ARG A 320 7.42 -22.38 -0.82
N ASN A 321 8.07 -22.01 0.28
CA ASN A 321 7.82 -22.60 1.60
C ASN A 321 6.40 -22.30 2.09
N PHE A 322 5.92 -21.06 1.89
CA PHE A 322 4.55 -20.70 2.23
C PHE A 322 3.52 -21.44 1.36
N GLU A 323 3.72 -21.48 0.05
CA GLU A 323 2.86 -22.22 -0.88
C GLU A 323 2.81 -23.73 -0.56
N ALA A 324 3.96 -24.33 -0.27
CA ALA A 324 4.04 -25.75 0.12
C ALA A 324 3.26 -26.04 1.43
N LYS A 325 3.26 -25.08 2.36
CA LYS A 325 2.63 -25.22 3.67
C LYS A 325 1.11 -24.97 3.63
N THR A 326 0.66 -24.05 2.76
CA THR A 326 -0.74 -23.60 2.72
C THR A 326 -1.52 -24.15 1.53
N GLY A 327 -0.85 -24.50 0.44
CA GLY A 327 -1.49 -24.76 -0.86
C GLY A 327 -1.95 -23.49 -1.60
N ALA A 328 -1.73 -22.32 -1.00
CA ALA A 328 -2.11 -21.03 -1.60
C ALA A 328 -1.26 -20.72 -2.83
N LYS A 329 -1.79 -19.89 -3.73
CA LYS A 329 -1.02 -19.24 -4.80
C LYS A 329 -0.54 -17.87 -4.28
N VAL A 330 0.79 -17.69 -4.20
CA VAL A 330 1.38 -16.40 -3.81
C VAL A 330 1.88 -15.67 -5.06
N PHE A 331 1.54 -14.41 -5.21
CA PHE A 331 2.05 -13.58 -6.29
C PHE A 331 2.53 -12.23 -5.75
N GLU A 332 3.52 -11.68 -6.44
CA GLU A 332 4.00 -10.33 -6.17
C GLU A 332 3.26 -9.32 -7.03
N GLY A 333 2.98 -8.16 -6.45
CA GLY A 333 2.44 -7.01 -7.14
C GLY A 333 3.25 -5.75 -6.88
N TYR A 334 3.22 -4.84 -7.85
CA TYR A 334 3.85 -3.53 -7.76
C TYR A 334 2.84 -2.42 -8.02
N GLY A 335 3.05 -1.34 -7.30
CA GLY A 335 2.26 -0.14 -7.44
C GLY A 335 2.68 0.96 -6.48
N LEU A 336 2.10 2.12 -6.66
CA LEU A 336 2.41 3.34 -5.92
C LEU A 336 1.12 3.98 -5.39
N SER A 337 1.26 4.87 -4.42
CA SER A 337 0.13 5.71 -3.98
C SER A 337 -0.43 6.54 -5.14
N GLU A 338 0.43 6.97 -6.02
CA GLU A 338 0.16 7.73 -7.24
C GLU A 338 -0.58 6.93 -8.33
N THR A 339 -0.74 5.61 -8.13
CA THR A 339 -1.39 4.72 -9.11
C THR A 339 -2.58 3.91 -8.56
N SER A 340 -3.09 4.20 -7.37
CA SER A 340 -4.35 3.72 -6.76
C SER A 340 -4.48 2.26 -6.29
N PRO A 341 -3.49 1.39 -6.04
CA PRO A 341 -2.09 1.46 -6.31
C PRO A 341 -1.61 0.62 -7.50
N VAL A 342 -2.35 -0.46 -7.88
CA VAL A 342 -1.83 -1.62 -8.64
C VAL A 342 -1.51 -1.25 -10.08
N THR A 343 -0.29 -1.54 -10.51
CA THR A 343 0.13 -1.38 -11.90
C THR A 343 0.59 -2.68 -12.53
N HIS A 344 1.25 -3.54 -11.76
CA HIS A 344 1.76 -4.83 -12.21
C HIS A 344 1.45 -5.91 -11.18
N CYS A 345 1.19 -7.11 -11.67
CA CYS A 345 1.06 -8.33 -10.88
C CYS A 345 1.61 -9.54 -11.63
N ASN A 346 2.19 -10.49 -10.91
CA ASN A 346 2.44 -11.80 -11.48
C ASN A 346 1.10 -12.49 -11.77
N PRO A 347 0.87 -12.95 -13.00
CA PRO A 347 -0.40 -13.52 -13.40
C PRO A 347 -0.61 -14.91 -12.78
N LEU A 348 -1.82 -15.20 -12.30
CA LEU A 348 -2.21 -16.54 -11.84
C LEU A 348 -2.72 -17.43 -12.98
N PHE A 349 -3.05 -16.81 -14.10
CA PHE A 349 -3.50 -17.47 -15.34
C PHE A 349 -2.37 -17.82 -16.31
N ALA A 350 -1.13 -17.40 -16.03
CA ALA A 350 0.05 -17.67 -16.85
C ALA A 350 1.25 -17.99 -15.97
N GLU A 351 2.45 -18.10 -16.56
CA GLU A 351 3.67 -18.33 -15.80
C GLU A 351 3.96 -17.17 -14.84
N ARG A 352 4.18 -17.48 -13.56
CA ARG A 352 4.71 -16.53 -12.58
C ARG A 352 6.24 -16.57 -12.64
N LYS A 353 6.86 -15.43 -12.89
CA LYS A 353 8.32 -15.31 -12.88
C LYS A 353 8.82 -14.79 -11.53
N PRO A 354 9.38 -15.66 -10.67
CA PRO A 354 9.90 -15.24 -9.37
C PRO A 354 10.98 -14.15 -9.51
N GLY A 355 10.92 -13.16 -8.61
CA GLY A 355 11.81 -11.97 -8.66
C GLY A 355 11.33 -10.87 -9.61
N SER A 356 10.29 -11.12 -10.44
CA SER A 356 9.59 -10.06 -11.14
C SER A 356 8.34 -9.64 -10.36
N VAL A 357 7.87 -8.42 -10.59
CA VAL A 357 6.57 -7.95 -10.11
C VAL A 357 5.45 -8.23 -11.11
N GLY A 358 5.73 -9.04 -12.12
CA GLY A 358 4.78 -9.50 -13.11
C GLY A 358 4.62 -8.56 -14.30
N ILE A 359 3.44 -8.59 -14.88
CA ILE A 359 3.03 -7.84 -16.08
C ILE A 359 2.03 -6.74 -15.73
N GLY A 360 1.90 -5.74 -16.60
CA GLY A 360 0.94 -4.66 -16.42
C GLY A 360 -0.48 -5.17 -16.31
N VAL A 361 -1.27 -4.64 -15.36
CA VAL A 361 -2.72 -4.94 -15.29
C VAL A 361 -3.48 -4.31 -16.48
N PRO A 362 -4.71 -4.77 -16.81
CA PRO A 362 -5.47 -4.23 -17.94
C PRO A 362 -5.47 -2.71 -18.04
N SER A 363 -5.45 -2.16 -19.24
CA SER A 363 -5.44 -0.71 -19.52
C SER A 363 -4.24 0.06 -18.90
N THR A 364 -3.16 -0.65 -18.54
CA THR A 364 -1.93 -0.04 -18.03
C THR A 364 -0.83 -0.12 -19.09
N GLU A 365 -0.18 1.00 -19.35
CA GLU A 365 0.99 1.10 -20.20
C GLU A 365 2.22 1.42 -19.37
N TYR A 366 3.35 0.85 -19.71
CA TYR A 366 4.64 1.15 -19.10
C TYR A 366 5.78 1.00 -20.09
N LYS A 367 6.86 1.68 -19.82
CA LYS A 367 8.13 1.55 -20.54
C LYS A 367 9.28 1.93 -19.64
N ILE A 368 10.49 1.53 -20.04
CA ILE A 368 11.72 1.84 -19.34
C ILE A 368 12.43 2.93 -20.12
N VAL A 369 12.78 4.03 -19.46
CA VAL A 369 13.49 5.16 -20.05
C VAL A 369 14.83 5.37 -19.38
N ASP A 370 15.73 6.10 -20.05
CA ASP A 370 17.06 6.42 -19.52
C ASP A 370 16.97 7.10 -18.14
N VAL A 371 17.95 6.83 -17.28
CA VAL A 371 17.96 7.35 -15.90
C VAL A 371 18.30 8.85 -15.85
N GLY A 372 18.93 9.38 -16.89
CA GLY A 372 19.35 10.78 -16.97
C GLY A 372 18.18 11.72 -17.21
N GLU A 373 17.88 12.00 -18.46
CA GLU A 373 16.80 12.92 -18.87
C GLU A 373 15.42 12.24 -18.79
N GLY A 374 15.37 10.92 -18.88
CA GLY A 374 14.14 10.15 -18.83
C GLY A 374 13.30 10.28 -20.10
N VAL A 375 13.94 10.51 -21.25
CA VAL A 375 13.27 10.76 -22.54
C VAL A 375 13.35 9.55 -23.46
N GLU A 376 14.52 8.93 -23.55
CA GLU A 376 14.77 7.82 -24.47
C GLU A 376 14.40 6.48 -23.86
N GLU A 377 13.60 5.70 -24.60
CA GLU A 377 13.28 4.34 -24.22
C GLU A 377 14.52 3.46 -24.39
N VAL A 378 14.91 2.75 -23.33
CA VAL A 378 16.07 1.85 -23.37
C VAL A 378 15.70 0.49 -24.01
N PRO A 379 16.67 -0.22 -24.61
CA PRO A 379 16.46 -1.55 -25.15
C PRO A 379 15.92 -2.53 -24.10
N THR A 380 15.12 -3.50 -24.53
CA THR A 380 14.63 -4.59 -23.68
C THR A 380 15.77 -5.28 -22.96
N GLY A 381 15.62 -5.52 -21.66
CA GLY A 381 16.64 -6.09 -20.78
C GLY A 381 17.57 -5.07 -20.14
N GLU A 382 17.65 -3.86 -20.67
CA GLU A 382 18.44 -2.80 -20.07
C GLU A 382 17.71 -2.12 -18.90
N THR A 383 18.48 -1.53 -18.00
CA THR A 383 17.99 -0.91 -16.78
C THR A 383 17.75 0.59 -17.00
N GLY A 384 16.57 1.06 -16.56
CA GLY A 384 16.21 2.47 -16.61
C GLY A 384 15.08 2.78 -15.62
N GLU A 385 14.53 4.00 -15.71
CA GLU A 385 13.38 4.41 -14.92
C GLU A 385 12.10 3.86 -15.53
N VAL A 386 11.26 3.18 -14.72
CA VAL A 386 9.94 2.77 -15.19
C VAL A 386 8.99 3.96 -15.16
N ILE A 387 8.36 4.24 -16.29
CA ILE A 387 7.29 5.23 -16.40
C ILE A 387 5.98 4.56 -16.77
N ILE A 388 4.86 5.05 -16.21
CA ILE A 388 3.56 4.39 -16.25
C ILE A 388 2.49 5.36 -16.74
N ARG A 389 1.58 4.84 -17.56
CA ARG A 389 0.37 5.55 -17.98
C ARG A 389 -0.84 4.63 -17.84
N GLY A 390 -1.95 5.15 -17.31
CA GLY A 390 -3.18 4.40 -17.16
C GLY A 390 -4.26 5.19 -16.43
N PRO A 391 -5.52 4.72 -16.47
CA PRO A 391 -6.65 5.43 -15.86
C PRO A 391 -6.57 5.51 -14.33
N GLN A 392 -5.74 4.68 -13.71
CA GLN A 392 -5.50 4.64 -12.26
C GLN A 392 -4.48 5.67 -11.78
N VAL A 393 -3.76 6.36 -12.69
CA VAL A 393 -2.74 7.34 -12.34
C VAL A 393 -3.39 8.61 -11.79
N MET A 394 -2.84 9.13 -10.70
CA MET A 394 -3.31 10.31 -9.97
C MET A 394 -3.47 11.56 -10.85
N LYS A 395 -4.27 12.51 -10.40
CA LYS A 395 -4.40 13.83 -11.02
C LYS A 395 -3.17 14.73 -10.81
N GLY A 396 -2.39 14.47 -9.77
CA GLY A 396 -1.21 15.23 -9.37
C GLY A 396 -1.05 15.27 -7.86
N TYR A 397 -0.13 16.09 -7.36
CA TYR A 397 0.05 16.32 -5.92
C TYR A 397 -0.70 17.58 -5.46
N TRP A 398 -1.38 17.45 -4.34
CA TRP A 398 -2.16 18.52 -3.71
C TRP A 398 -1.25 19.69 -3.32
N ASN A 399 -1.62 20.92 -3.71
CA ASN A 399 -0.87 22.15 -3.48
C ASN A 399 0.58 22.15 -4.00
N MET A 400 0.95 21.23 -4.90
CA MET A 400 2.33 21.08 -5.41
C MET A 400 2.36 21.02 -6.96
N PRO A 401 2.05 22.11 -7.67
CA PRO A 401 1.98 22.11 -9.13
C PRO A 401 3.35 21.86 -9.80
N GLU A 402 4.44 22.37 -9.23
CA GLU A 402 5.80 22.17 -9.77
C GLU A 402 6.24 20.71 -9.65
N GLU A 403 5.99 20.08 -8.50
CA GLU A 403 6.27 18.67 -8.29
C GLU A 403 5.39 17.79 -9.19
N THR A 404 4.14 18.18 -9.38
CA THR A 404 3.23 17.51 -10.31
C THR A 404 3.79 17.56 -11.74
N ALA A 405 4.23 18.73 -12.19
CA ALA A 405 4.79 18.91 -13.55
C ALA A 405 6.08 18.11 -13.77
N THR A 406 6.88 17.89 -12.73
CA THR A 406 8.09 17.06 -12.83
C THR A 406 7.79 15.56 -12.80
N THR A 407 6.72 15.17 -12.12
CA THR A 407 6.34 13.75 -11.93
C THR A 407 5.40 13.25 -13.03
N LEU A 408 4.50 14.11 -13.52
CA LEU A 408 3.57 13.80 -14.62
C LEU A 408 3.98 14.59 -15.87
N ARG A 409 4.58 13.90 -16.86
CA ARG A 409 5.06 14.51 -18.10
C ARG A 409 4.39 13.83 -19.29
N ASP A 410 3.72 14.59 -20.13
CA ASP A 410 3.05 14.10 -21.35
C ASP A 410 2.12 12.89 -21.11
N GLY A 411 1.42 12.88 -19.95
CA GLY A 411 0.51 11.81 -19.55
C GLY A 411 1.20 10.57 -18.94
N TRP A 412 2.52 10.62 -18.71
CA TRP A 412 3.31 9.58 -18.08
C TRP A 412 3.67 9.96 -16.64
N LEU A 413 3.49 9.02 -15.73
CA LEU A 413 4.00 9.08 -14.36
C LEU A 413 5.45 8.59 -14.34
N TYR A 414 6.37 9.45 -14.00
CA TYR A 414 7.76 9.15 -13.70
C TYR A 414 7.85 8.66 -12.25
N THR A 415 8.06 7.36 -12.10
CA THR A 415 7.89 6.71 -10.80
C THR A 415 9.05 6.94 -9.83
N GLY A 416 10.23 7.28 -10.36
CA GLY A 416 11.47 7.30 -9.61
C GLY A 416 11.96 5.91 -9.21
N ASP A 417 11.38 4.85 -9.75
CA ASP A 417 11.78 3.48 -9.52
C ASP A 417 12.57 2.95 -10.73
N ILE A 418 13.68 2.31 -10.49
CA ILE A 418 14.57 1.73 -11.51
C ILE A 418 14.18 0.27 -11.71
N ALA A 419 14.03 -0.10 -12.97
CA ALA A 419 13.57 -1.42 -13.37
C ALA A 419 14.17 -1.83 -14.71
N ARG A 420 13.98 -3.08 -15.07
CA ARG A 420 14.15 -3.61 -16.43
C ARG A 420 12.96 -4.46 -16.82
N VAL A 421 12.76 -4.61 -18.11
CA VAL A 421 11.70 -5.45 -18.68
C VAL A 421 12.33 -6.56 -19.51
N ASP A 422 11.81 -7.79 -19.42
CA ASP A 422 12.26 -8.89 -20.28
C ASP A 422 11.48 -8.94 -21.61
N ASP A 423 11.90 -9.84 -22.53
CA ASP A 423 11.28 -9.99 -23.86
C ASP A 423 9.81 -10.43 -23.83
N GLU A 424 9.34 -10.88 -22.68
CA GLU A 424 7.97 -11.28 -22.47
C GLU A 424 7.12 -10.19 -21.78
N GLY A 425 7.75 -9.08 -21.38
CA GLY A 425 7.08 -7.95 -20.75
C GLY A 425 7.02 -8.03 -19.22
N TYR A 426 7.70 -8.98 -18.57
CA TYR A 426 7.76 -9.02 -17.11
C TYR A 426 8.69 -7.93 -16.58
N LEU A 427 8.20 -7.18 -15.58
CA LEU A 427 8.91 -6.08 -14.95
C LEU A 427 9.71 -6.58 -13.74
N TYR A 428 10.99 -6.24 -13.70
CA TYR A 428 11.91 -6.54 -12.60
C TYR A 428 12.34 -5.24 -11.95
N MET A 429 11.97 -5.06 -10.68
CA MET A 429 12.37 -3.89 -9.90
C MET A 429 13.83 -4.05 -9.46
N ILE A 430 14.65 -3.06 -9.77
CA ILE A 430 16.07 -3.04 -9.41
C ILE A 430 16.28 -2.23 -8.14
N ASP A 431 15.89 -0.94 -8.12
CA ASP A 431 16.04 -0.07 -6.95
C ASP A 431 15.23 1.23 -7.11
N ARG A 432 15.51 2.19 -6.27
CA ARG A 432 15.00 3.56 -6.42
C ARG A 432 16.07 4.51 -6.96
N LYS A 433 15.70 5.34 -7.92
CA LYS A 433 16.60 6.34 -8.54
C LYS A 433 17.35 7.18 -7.51
N LYS A 434 16.68 7.55 -6.42
CA LYS A 434 17.24 8.35 -5.32
C LYS A 434 18.13 7.59 -4.34
N ASP A 435 18.03 6.26 -4.32
CA ASP A 435 18.81 5.37 -3.44
C ASP A 435 20.05 4.82 -4.18
N LEU A 436 20.17 5.11 -5.47
CA LEU A 436 21.32 4.81 -6.28
C LEU A 436 22.59 5.41 -5.65
N ILE A 437 23.61 4.56 -5.47
CA ILE A 437 24.92 4.97 -4.95
C ILE A 437 25.82 5.26 -6.12
N ILE A 438 26.37 6.47 -6.16
CA ILE A 438 27.29 6.87 -7.23
C ILE A 438 28.71 6.89 -6.68
N ALA A 439 29.43 5.77 -6.84
CA ALA A 439 30.78 5.61 -6.35
C ALA A 439 31.80 5.61 -7.51
N SER A 440 32.70 6.58 -7.54
CA SER A 440 33.72 6.71 -8.60
C SER A 440 33.12 6.73 -10.03
N GLY A 441 31.91 7.27 -10.21
CA GLY A 441 31.20 7.31 -11.50
C GLY A 441 30.44 6.02 -11.85
N TYR A 442 30.48 5.00 -11.01
CA TYR A 442 29.68 3.79 -11.18
C TYR A 442 28.35 3.90 -10.45
N ASN A 443 27.29 3.51 -11.14
CA ASN A 443 25.98 3.33 -10.55
C ASN A 443 25.93 1.98 -9.81
N ILE A 444 25.72 2.03 -8.50
CA ILE A 444 25.58 0.84 -7.65
C ILE A 444 24.16 0.86 -7.10
N TYR A 445 23.43 -0.20 -7.38
CA TYR A 445 22.09 -0.39 -6.86
C TYR A 445 22.18 -1.09 -5.50
N PRO A 446 21.73 -0.47 -4.40
CA PRO A 446 21.76 -1.07 -3.07
C PRO A 446 21.19 -2.48 -3.02
N ARG A 447 20.11 -2.73 -3.74
CA ARG A 447 19.45 -4.03 -3.78
C ARG A 447 20.33 -5.14 -4.32
N ASP A 448 21.15 -4.89 -5.35
CA ASP A 448 22.08 -5.89 -5.87
C ASP A 448 23.03 -6.41 -4.78
N VAL A 449 23.44 -5.52 -3.88
CA VAL A 449 24.34 -5.84 -2.76
C VAL A 449 23.57 -6.53 -1.64
N GLU A 450 22.36 -6.06 -1.34
CA GLU A 450 21.47 -6.67 -0.35
C GLU A 450 21.12 -8.10 -0.71
N GLU A 451 20.79 -8.39 -1.97
CA GLU A 451 20.47 -9.75 -2.42
C GLU A 451 21.64 -10.73 -2.17
N VAL A 452 22.87 -10.35 -2.50
CA VAL A 452 24.05 -11.17 -2.21
C VAL A 452 24.25 -11.37 -0.70
N LEU A 453 24.01 -10.34 0.12
CA LEU A 453 24.07 -10.48 1.56
C LEU A 453 22.98 -11.42 2.11
N TYR A 454 21.76 -11.41 1.54
CA TYR A 454 20.67 -12.31 1.93
C TYR A 454 20.95 -13.79 1.57
N GLU A 455 21.79 -14.07 0.58
CA GLU A 455 22.20 -15.44 0.22
C GLU A 455 23.12 -16.06 1.29
N HIS A 456 23.74 -15.26 2.14
CA HIS A 456 24.61 -15.75 3.20
C HIS A 456 23.80 -16.36 4.33
N GLU A 457 24.14 -17.58 4.76
CA GLU A 457 23.38 -18.39 5.74
C GLU A 457 23.11 -17.70 7.09
N ALA A 458 24.04 -16.86 7.54
CA ALA A 458 23.95 -16.16 8.81
C ALA A 458 23.11 -14.87 8.75
N VAL A 459 22.76 -14.35 7.56
CA VAL A 459 22.09 -13.07 7.41
C VAL A 459 20.57 -13.25 7.47
N GLN A 460 19.93 -12.46 8.34
CA GLN A 460 18.48 -12.34 8.47
C GLN A 460 17.94 -11.17 7.67
N GLU A 461 18.55 -9.99 7.85
CA GLU A 461 18.17 -8.75 7.16
C GLU A 461 19.41 -7.97 6.77
N ALA A 462 19.35 -7.29 5.64
CA ALA A 462 20.38 -6.39 5.18
C ALA A 462 19.77 -5.14 4.55
N VAL A 463 20.44 -4.00 4.75
CA VAL A 463 20.15 -2.77 4.03
C VAL A 463 21.46 -2.09 3.65
N VAL A 464 21.50 -1.59 2.43
CA VAL A 464 22.71 -0.95 1.88
C VAL A 464 22.41 0.51 1.56
N VAL A 465 23.33 1.39 1.90
CA VAL A 465 23.21 2.84 1.66
C VAL A 465 24.53 3.41 1.14
N GLY A 466 24.41 4.47 0.35
CA GLY A 466 25.55 5.31 0.03
C GLY A 466 25.86 6.26 1.18
N VAL A 467 27.11 6.36 1.54
CA VAL A 467 27.63 7.37 2.48
C VAL A 467 28.68 8.23 1.78
N PRO A 468 28.81 9.53 2.13
CA PRO A 468 29.79 10.42 1.50
C PRO A 468 31.22 9.87 1.64
N ASP A 469 31.98 9.92 0.54
CA ASP A 469 33.40 9.56 0.48
C ASP A 469 34.16 10.66 -0.25
N SER A 470 35.23 11.19 0.37
CA SER A 470 35.98 12.35 -0.14
C SER A 470 36.69 12.10 -1.50
N TYR A 471 36.95 10.84 -1.83
CA TYR A 471 37.64 10.46 -3.07
C TYR A 471 36.68 9.93 -4.14
N ARG A 472 35.61 9.22 -3.72
CA ARG A 472 34.70 8.49 -4.62
C ARG A 472 33.36 9.19 -4.86
N GLY A 473 33.08 10.28 -4.14
CA GLY A 473 31.75 10.88 -4.05
C GLY A 473 30.89 10.16 -2.99
N GLU A 474 30.59 8.90 -3.24
CA GLU A 474 29.95 8.01 -2.25
C GLU A 474 30.69 6.68 -2.14
N THR A 475 30.49 5.97 -1.03
CA THR A 475 30.92 4.57 -0.84
C THR A 475 29.77 3.72 -0.32
N VAL A 476 29.87 2.41 -0.54
CA VAL A 476 28.84 1.43 -0.16
C VAL A 476 29.03 1.04 1.30
N ARG A 477 27.99 1.25 2.11
CA ARG A 477 27.92 0.79 3.49
C ARG A 477 26.73 -0.15 3.67
N ALA A 478 26.96 -1.31 4.30
CA ALA A 478 25.92 -2.29 4.60
C ALA A 478 25.60 -2.26 6.10
N VAL A 479 24.31 -2.41 6.44
CA VAL A 479 23.84 -2.63 7.82
C VAL A 479 23.10 -3.96 7.85
N VAL A 480 23.54 -4.88 8.70
CA VAL A 480 23.13 -6.29 8.69
C VAL A 480 22.56 -6.72 10.04
N VAL A 481 21.49 -7.51 10.00
CA VAL A 481 20.95 -8.26 11.14
C VAL A 481 21.23 -9.74 10.92
N LEU A 482 21.87 -10.39 11.88
CA LEU A 482 22.14 -11.83 11.83
C LEU A 482 20.92 -12.63 12.32
N LYS A 483 20.79 -13.85 11.81
CA LYS A 483 19.81 -14.83 12.31
C LYS A 483 20.09 -15.17 13.77
N GLU A 484 19.09 -15.55 14.52
CA GLU A 484 19.24 -15.99 15.90
C GLU A 484 20.17 -17.21 15.97
N GLY A 485 21.23 -17.09 16.77
CA GLY A 485 22.29 -18.11 16.84
C GLY A 485 23.30 -18.12 15.68
N GLY A 486 23.09 -17.29 14.65
CA GLY A 486 24.02 -17.10 13.55
C GLY A 486 25.23 -16.25 13.97
N SER A 487 26.39 -16.51 13.39
CA SER A 487 27.60 -15.69 13.58
C SER A 487 28.27 -15.46 12.24
N ALA A 488 28.70 -14.22 12.01
CA ALA A 488 29.57 -13.85 10.91
C ALA A 488 30.33 -12.58 11.30
N THR A 489 31.54 -12.42 10.82
CA THR A 489 32.30 -11.17 10.99
C THR A 489 32.09 -10.24 9.81
N GLU A 490 32.47 -8.97 9.97
CA GLU A 490 32.44 -7.99 8.88
C GLU A 490 33.31 -8.46 7.72
N GLU A 491 34.53 -8.96 8.01
CA GLU A 491 35.47 -9.44 7.00
C GLU A 491 34.93 -10.64 6.22
N GLU A 492 34.24 -11.56 6.89
CA GLU A 492 33.62 -12.73 6.25
C GLU A 492 32.50 -12.31 5.27
N LEU A 493 31.58 -11.42 5.68
CA LEU A 493 30.50 -10.94 4.81
C LEU A 493 31.06 -10.10 3.64
N ILE A 494 32.04 -9.25 3.88
CA ILE A 494 32.70 -8.47 2.81
C ILE A 494 33.43 -9.41 1.84
N ALA A 495 34.11 -10.44 2.36
CA ALA A 495 34.76 -11.45 1.52
C ALA A 495 33.74 -12.26 0.70
N TYR A 496 32.59 -12.60 1.29
CA TYR A 496 31.49 -13.24 0.58
C TYR A 496 30.96 -12.36 -0.56
N CYS A 497 30.71 -11.08 -0.29
CA CYS A 497 30.32 -10.13 -1.33
C CYS A 497 31.38 -10.04 -2.45
N ARG A 498 32.66 -10.01 -2.09
CA ARG A 498 33.76 -9.93 -3.07
C ARG A 498 33.86 -11.12 -3.99
N GLN A 499 33.42 -12.28 -3.54
CA GLN A 499 33.39 -13.52 -4.36
C GLN A 499 32.18 -13.55 -5.31
N ASN A 500 31.08 -12.86 -4.95
CA ASN A 500 29.79 -13.00 -5.64
C ASN A 500 29.35 -11.77 -6.43
N MET A 501 30.13 -10.67 -6.39
CA MET A 501 29.80 -9.45 -7.14
C MET A 501 31.05 -8.69 -7.64
N ALA A 502 30.81 -7.75 -8.55
CA ALA A 502 31.86 -6.88 -9.07
C ALA A 502 32.51 -6.03 -7.96
N SER A 503 33.82 -5.87 -7.97
CA SER A 503 34.60 -5.25 -6.90
C SER A 503 34.17 -3.81 -6.53
N PHE A 504 33.61 -3.07 -7.49
CA PHE A 504 33.12 -1.70 -7.25
C PHE A 504 31.80 -1.66 -6.44
N LYS A 505 31.02 -2.77 -6.44
CA LYS A 505 29.78 -2.92 -5.68
C LYS A 505 29.99 -3.38 -4.23
N VAL A 506 31.16 -3.96 -3.93
CA VAL A 506 31.45 -4.56 -2.61
C VAL A 506 31.38 -3.50 -1.50
N PRO A 507 30.63 -3.74 -0.42
CA PRO A 507 30.60 -2.86 0.74
C PRO A 507 32.01 -2.64 1.31
N ARG A 508 32.31 -1.41 1.68
CA ARG A 508 33.59 -1.08 2.34
C ARG A 508 33.48 -1.03 3.84
N GLU A 509 32.27 -0.78 4.31
CA GLU A 509 31.92 -0.72 5.72
C GLU A 509 30.68 -1.59 5.94
N LEU A 510 30.68 -2.31 7.05
CA LEU A 510 29.55 -3.15 7.46
C LEU A 510 29.29 -2.96 8.95
N GLU A 511 28.04 -2.73 9.30
CA GLU A 511 27.58 -2.54 10.68
C GLU A 511 26.58 -3.63 11.04
N PHE A 512 26.73 -4.25 12.22
CA PHE A 512 25.74 -5.18 12.75
C PHE A 512 24.75 -4.48 13.67
N ARG A 513 23.44 -4.78 13.48
CA ARG A 513 22.36 -4.33 14.36
C ARG A 513 21.52 -5.50 14.83
N LYS A 514 20.77 -5.28 15.92
CA LYS A 514 19.79 -6.26 16.41
C LYS A 514 18.52 -6.24 15.58
N GLU A 515 18.14 -5.07 15.06
CA GLU A 515 16.96 -4.85 14.23
C GLU A 515 17.18 -3.65 13.31
N LEU A 516 16.45 -3.61 12.20
CA LEU A 516 16.40 -2.47 11.28
C LEU A 516 15.12 -1.66 11.52
N PRO A 517 15.15 -0.31 11.43
CA PRO A 517 13.95 0.51 11.49
C PRO A 517 13.02 0.19 10.33
N LYS A 518 11.75 -0.06 10.64
CA LYS A 518 10.72 -0.41 9.65
C LYS A 518 9.51 0.52 9.74
N SER A 519 8.84 0.71 8.61
CA SER A 519 7.53 1.32 8.57
C SER A 519 6.46 0.36 9.13
N ASN A 520 5.28 0.88 9.40
CA ASN A 520 4.09 0.10 9.80
C ASN A 520 3.59 -0.92 8.76
N VAL A 521 4.08 -0.85 7.53
CA VAL A 521 3.88 -1.88 6.49
C VAL A 521 5.11 -2.79 6.34
N GLY A 522 5.99 -2.85 7.35
CA GLY A 522 7.15 -3.74 7.38
C GLY A 522 8.30 -3.36 6.44
N LYS A 523 8.27 -2.20 5.78
CA LYS A 523 9.32 -1.74 4.86
C LYS A 523 10.47 -1.13 5.64
N ILE A 524 11.71 -1.57 5.35
CA ILE A 524 12.93 -0.99 5.93
C ILE A 524 13.04 0.50 5.58
N LEU A 525 13.29 1.34 6.58
CA LEU A 525 13.42 2.79 6.45
C LEU A 525 14.85 3.17 6.09
N ARG A 526 15.26 2.91 4.82
CA ARG A 526 16.63 3.15 4.31
C ARG A 526 17.12 4.57 4.57
N ARG A 527 16.24 5.56 4.43
CA ARG A 527 16.57 6.96 4.69
C ARG A 527 17.01 7.18 6.15
N THR A 528 16.27 6.65 7.11
CA THR A 528 16.61 6.75 8.54
C THR A 528 18.00 6.16 8.80
N ILE A 529 18.27 5.00 8.22
CA ILE A 529 19.59 4.35 8.33
C ILE A 529 20.68 5.21 7.70
N ARG A 530 20.46 5.75 6.49
CA ARG A 530 21.42 6.64 5.83
C ARG A 530 21.74 7.87 6.69
N GLU A 531 20.71 8.52 7.26
CA GLU A 531 20.88 9.69 8.13
C GLU A 531 21.65 9.36 9.42
N GLU A 532 21.43 8.18 10.00
CA GLU A 532 22.13 7.72 11.20
C GLU A 532 23.60 7.41 10.93
N VAL A 533 23.89 6.63 9.90
CA VAL A 533 25.27 6.23 9.57
C VAL A 533 26.11 7.41 9.05
N THR A 534 25.50 8.35 8.32
CA THR A 534 26.19 9.57 7.85
C THR A 534 26.58 10.50 9.01
N LYS A 535 25.85 10.51 10.11
CA LYS A 535 26.20 11.29 11.30
C LYS A 535 27.36 10.68 12.11
N GLN A 536 27.66 9.41 11.86
CA GLN A 536 28.74 8.67 12.53
C GLN A 536 30.07 8.76 11.77
N THR A 537 30.01 9.12 10.49
CA THR A 537 31.16 9.38 9.60
C THR A 537 31.56 10.85 9.66
#